data_356ae56697e150df54a685e523ce5be1
#
_entry.id   356ae56697e150df54a685e523ce5be1
#
_cell.length_a   1.000
_cell.length_b   1.000
_cell.length_c   1.000
_cell.angle_alpha   90.00
_cell.angle_beta   90.00
_cell.angle_gamma   90.00
#
_symmetry.space_group_name_H-M   'P 1'
#
loop_
_entity.id
_entity.type
_entity.pdbx_description
1 polymer ?
#
loop_
_entity_poly.entity_id
_entity_poly.type
_entity_poly.pdbx_seq_one_letter_code
_entity_poly.pdbx_strand_id
1 'polypeptide(L)'
;ILVRVIVAALLFWILKPFTKVEKIQKKHLLRIAVAAFFGVAANQILFFEGLNLTTPINASIIMVGVPIAVLIFSQLLIKEDITKRKLLGIILGSVGATFLILTSGTISLEPGNFLGNLLVMANATSYALFLVLIKPVMRYYQAFTVMRWVFLFGALYVIPVTLPPALAENWNVIPVNIWLSISYVVVFTTFLAYLLNNYSLRHINPATNSVMIYLQPVFASMIAIYYQKDQLTFQEVLAAMVIFAGVYFVISKSGKTVDKVHITQNQYHTKKL
;
A
#
# COMPACT_ATOMS: atom_id res chain seq x y z
N ILE A 1 -9.44 -13.37 2.34
CA ILE A 1 -9.70 -11.93 2.58
C ILE A 1 -10.35 -11.76 3.96
N LEU A 2 -11.48 -12.44 4.24
CA LEU A 2 -12.28 -12.28 5.46
C LEU A 2 -11.43 -12.38 6.75
N VAL A 3 -10.72 -13.50 6.95
CA VAL A 3 -9.85 -13.72 8.12
C VAL A 3 -8.83 -12.60 8.27
N ARG A 4 -8.18 -12.23 7.17
CA ARG A 4 -7.16 -11.19 7.13
C ARG A 4 -7.67 -9.83 7.61
N VAL A 5 -8.85 -9.43 7.16
CA VAL A 5 -9.43 -8.11 7.51
C VAL A 5 -10.00 -8.12 8.93
N ILE A 6 -10.73 -9.17 9.32
CA ILE A 6 -11.33 -9.26 10.66
C ILE A 6 -10.25 -9.34 11.73
N VAL A 7 -9.24 -10.22 11.57
CA VAL A 7 -8.20 -10.37 12.58
C VAL A 7 -7.35 -9.10 12.69
N ALA A 8 -7.05 -8.43 11.57
CA ALA A 8 -6.37 -7.14 11.63
C ALA A 8 -7.22 -6.06 12.34
N ALA A 9 -8.52 -6.01 12.07
CA ALA A 9 -9.43 -5.11 12.79
C ALA A 9 -9.44 -5.41 14.29
N LEU A 10 -9.55 -6.67 14.68
CA LEU A 10 -9.49 -7.10 16.08
C LEU A 10 -8.16 -6.71 16.74
N LEU A 11 -7.03 -6.92 16.10
CA LEU A 11 -5.72 -6.50 16.62
C LEU A 11 -5.66 -5.00 16.89
N PHE A 12 -6.16 -4.17 15.97
CA PHE A 12 -6.21 -2.71 16.17
C PHE A 12 -7.14 -2.31 17.35
N TRP A 13 -8.19 -3.07 17.62
CA TRP A 13 -9.11 -2.78 18.73
C TRP A 13 -8.62 -3.32 20.07
N ILE A 14 -8.03 -4.51 20.11
CA ILE A 14 -7.43 -5.12 21.31
C ILE A 14 -6.24 -4.29 21.81
N LEU A 15 -5.40 -3.79 20.89
CA LEU A 15 -4.24 -2.97 21.24
C LEU A 15 -4.59 -1.49 21.55
N LYS A 16 -5.86 -1.08 21.43
CA LYS A 16 -6.31 0.29 21.74
C LYS A 16 -5.90 0.78 23.15
N PRO A 17 -5.99 -0.01 24.23
CA PRO A 17 -5.62 0.46 25.56
C PRO A 17 -4.16 0.90 25.70
N PHE A 18 -3.27 0.37 24.85
CA PHE A 18 -1.85 0.68 24.85
C PHE A 18 -1.48 1.91 24.00
N THR A 19 -2.47 2.60 23.44
CA THR A 19 -2.27 3.75 22.55
C THR A 19 -2.99 4.98 23.07
N LYS A 20 -2.55 6.18 22.66
CA LYS A 20 -3.24 7.42 23.02
C LYS A 20 -4.66 7.42 22.47
N VAL A 21 -5.62 7.75 23.33
CA VAL A 21 -7.03 7.85 22.95
C VAL A 21 -7.27 9.18 22.26
N GLU A 22 -7.58 9.14 20.96
CA GLU A 22 -7.95 10.31 20.16
C GLU A 22 -9.42 10.20 19.74
N LYS A 23 -10.20 11.27 19.96
CA LYS A 23 -11.59 11.35 19.48
C LYS A 23 -11.60 11.88 18.06
N ILE A 24 -12.06 11.06 17.10
CA ILE A 24 -12.17 11.45 15.70
C ILE A 24 -13.45 12.27 15.49
N GLN A 25 -13.35 13.40 14.79
CA GLN A 25 -14.49 14.23 14.40
C GLN A 25 -15.33 13.51 13.34
N LYS A 26 -16.66 13.66 13.39
CA LYS A 26 -17.62 12.99 12.47
C LYS A 26 -17.27 13.21 10.99
N LYS A 27 -16.85 14.43 10.61
CA LYS A 27 -16.43 14.73 9.23
C LYS A 27 -15.22 13.91 8.75
N HIS A 28 -14.30 13.61 9.68
CA HIS A 28 -13.13 12.79 9.37
C HIS A 28 -13.46 11.29 9.35
N LEU A 29 -14.46 10.84 10.12
CA LEU A 29 -14.95 9.46 10.07
C LEU A 29 -15.51 9.12 8.70
N LEU A 30 -16.32 10.00 8.09
CA LEU A 30 -16.83 9.79 6.74
C LEU A 30 -15.68 9.65 5.72
N ARG A 31 -14.67 10.52 5.82
CA ARG A 31 -13.49 10.44 4.94
C ARG A 31 -12.70 9.14 5.14
N ILE A 32 -12.58 8.69 6.40
CA ILE A 32 -11.96 7.40 6.73
C ILE A 32 -12.77 6.24 6.15
N ALA A 33 -14.12 6.29 6.25
CA ALA A 33 -14.99 5.25 5.69
C ALA A 33 -14.83 5.14 4.17
N VAL A 34 -14.84 6.27 3.45
CA VAL A 34 -14.58 6.29 2.00
C VAL A 34 -13.18 5.76 1.68
N ALA A 35 -12.16 6.20 2.42
CA ALA A 35 -10.79 5.70 2.24
C ALA A 35 -10.69 4.20 2.53
N ALA A 36 -11.39 3.69 3.55
CA ALA A 36 -11.42 2.28 3.91
C ALA A 36 -12.05 1.40 2.80
N PHE A 37 -13.07 1.91 2.11
CA PHE A 37 -13.62 1.22 0.94
C PHE A 37 -12.54 0.99 -0.11
N PHE A 38 -11.80 2.04 -0.49
CA PHE A 38 -10.73 1.93 -1.49
C PHE A 38 -9.49 1.18 -0.96
N GLY A 39 -9.08 1.38 0.30
CA GLY A 39 -7.84 0.83 0.84
C GLY A 39 -7.94 -0.59 1.37
N VAL A 40 -9.13 -1.06 1.72
CA VAL A 40 -9.34 -2.39 2.29
C VAL A 40 -10.31 -3.21 1.44
N ALA A 41 -11.55 -2.78 1.24
CA ALA A 41 -12.54 -3.60 0.57
C ALA A 41 -12.23 -3.76 -0.92
N ALA A 42 -12.34 -2.68 -1.71
CA ALA A 42 -12.07 -2.72 -3.15
C ALA A 42 -10.64 -3.19 -3.42
N ASN A 43 -9.66 -2.68 -2.67
CA ASN A 43 -8.27 -3.08 -2.83
C ASN A 43 -8.09 -4.60 -2.72
N GLN A 44 -8.56 -5.22 -1.66
CA GLN A 44 -8.31 -6.65 -1.47
C GLN A 44 -9.16 -7.53 -2.39
N ILE A 45 -10.44 -7.19 -2.59
CA ILE A 45 -11.32 -7.97 -3.46
C ILE A 45 -10.79 -7.93 -4.91
N LEU A 46 -10.52 -6.75 -5.44
CA LEU A 46 -10.03 -6.59 -6.81
C LEU A 46 -8.66 -7.25 -7.03
N PHE A 47 -7.78 -7.20 -6.02
CA PHE A 47 -6.46 -7.83 -6.11
C PHE A 47 -6.57 -9.35 -6.19
N PHE A 48 -7.29 -9.97 -5.26
CA PHE A 48 -7.37 -11.44 -5.21
C PHE A 48 -8.18 -12.01 -6.37
N GLU A 49 -9.30 -11.38 -6.74
CA GLU A 49 -10.06 -11.79 -7.94
C GLU A 49 -9.23 -11.59 -9.21
N GLY A 50 -8.52 -10.47 -9.31
CA GLY A 50 -7.63 -10.22 -10.43
C GLY A 50 -6.49 -11.22 -10.50
N LEU A 51 -5.85 -11.55 -9.37
CA LEU A 51 -4.74 -12.50 -9.31
C LEU A 51 -5.18 -13.95 -9.64
N ASN A 52 -6.42 -14.30 -9.34
CA ASN A 52 -7.00 -15.60 -9.75
C ASN A 52 -7.15 -15.73 -11.28
N LEU A 53 -7.25 -14.59 -11.98
CA LEU A 53 -7.51 -14.53 -13.43
C LEU A 53 -6.28 -14.10 -14.24
N THR A 54 -5.20 -13.65 -13.61
CA THR A 54 -3.96 -13.25 -14.30
C THR A 54 -2.74 -13.88 -13.65
N THR A 55 -1.57 -13.69 -14.28
CA THR A 55 -0.30 -14.19 -13.73
C THR A 55 0.26 -13.25 -12.66
N PRO A 56 1.02 -13.76 -11.67
CA PRO A 56 1.71 -12.92 -10.69
C PRO A 56 2.66 -11.90 -11.33
N ILE A 57 3.27 -12.23 -12.47
CA ILE A 57 4.16 -11.33 -13.23
C ILE A 57 3.36 -10.15 -13.78
N ASN A 58 2.24 -10.41 -14.48
CA ASN A 58 1.37 -9.35 -14.99
C ASN A 58 0.85 -8.46 -13.88
N ALA A 59 0.39 -9.06 -12.77
CA ALA A 59 -0.05 -8.31 -11.60
C ALA A 59 1.08 -7.41 -11.04
N SER A 60 2.31 -7.92 -10.94
CA SER A 60 3.46 -7.16 -10.45
C SER A 60 3.79 -5.98 -11.36
N ILE A 61 3.78 -6.17 -12.69
CA ILE A 61 4.03 -5.09 -13.66
C ILE A 61 2.95 -4.01 -13.54
N ILE A 62 1.68 -4.40 -13.45
CA ILE A 62 0.57 -3.43 -13.29
C ILE A 62 0.73 -2.63 -11.99
N MET A 63 1.15 -3.28 -10.89
CA MET A 63 1.36 -2.62 -9.60
C MET A 63 2.52 -1.60 -9.63
N VAL A 64 3.47 -1.71 -10.56
CA VAL A 64 4.49 -0.67 -10.81
C VAL A 64 3.86 0.66 -11.23
N GLY A 65 2.64 0.66 -11.78
CA GLY A 65 1.87 1.86 -12.10
C GLY A 65 1.30 2.63 -10.89
N VAL A 66 1.29 2.04 -9.68
CA VAL A 66 0.71 2.66 -8.48
C VAL A 66 1.29 4.05 -8.19
N PRO A 67 2.61 4.30 -8.18
CA PRO A 67 3.14 5.63 -7.91
C PRO A 67 2.74 6.69 -8.96
N ILE A 68 2.52 6.27 -10.21
CA ILE A 68 2.01 7.16 -11.27
C ILE A 68 0.56 7.58 -10.93
N ALA A 69 -0.29 6.62 -10.59
CA ALA A 69 -1.67 6.89 -10.18
C ALA A 69 -1.72 7.77 -8.91
N VAL A 70 -0.86 7.48 -7.91
CA VAL A 70 -0.75 8.31 -6.70
C VAL A 70 -0.34 9.74 -7.03
N LEU A 71 0.63 9.94 -7.93
CA LEU A 71 1.06 11.27 -8.35
C LEU A 71 -0.10 12.07 -8.95
N ILE A 72 -0.85 11.45 -9.89
CA ILE A 72 -2.01 12.06 -10.55
C ILE A 72 -3.08 12.42 -9.52
N PHE A 73 -3.50 11.47 -8.66
CA PHE A 73 -4.53 11.75 -7.66
C PHE A 73 -4.07 12.71 -6.58
N SER A 74 -2.79 12.72 -6.20
CA SER A 74 -2.24 13.68 -5.26
C SER A 74 -2.35 15.10 -5.79
N GLN A 75 -2.08 15.32 -7.06
CA GLN A 75 -2.25 16.64 -7.67
C GLN A 75 -3.73 17.03 -7.74
N LEU A 76 -4.60 16.12 -8.21
CA LEU A 76 -6.02 16.42 -8.42
C LEU A 76 -6.78 16.64 -7.11
N LEU A 77 -6.56 15.83 -6.08
CA LEU A 77 -7.39 15.80 -4.87
C LEU A 77 -6.80 16.60 -3.69
N ILE A 78 -5.48 16.66 -3.58
CA ILE A 78 -4.82 17.35 -2.45
C ILE A 78 -3.85 18.45 -2.90
N LYS A 79 -3.80 18.75 -4.21
CA LYS A 79 -2.97 19.80 -4.82
C LYS A 79 -1.49 19.67 -4.44
N GLU A 80 -0.97 18.44 -4.44
CA GLU A 80 0.45 18.19 -4.21
C GLU A 80 1.25 18.64 -5.44
N ASP A 81 2.32 19.43 -5.21
CA ASP A 81 3.17 19.93 -6.29
C ASP A 81 3.93 18.78 -6.97
N ILE A 82 3.76 18.68 -8.28
CA ILE A 82 4.54 17.76 -9.13
C ILE A 82 5.81 18.49 -9.57
N THR A 83 6.93 18.12 -8.98
CA THR A 83 8.23 18.61 -9.43
C THR A 83 8.78 17.73 -10.57
N LYS A 84 9.57 18.34 -11.48
CA LYS A 84 10.26 17.59 -12.56
C LYS A 84 11.09 16.42 -12.00
N ARG A 85 11.67 16.58 -10.81
CA ARG A 85 12.43 15.51 -10.13
C ARG A 85 11.57 14.35 -9.68
N LYS A 86 10.38 14.61 -9.09
CA LYS A 86 9.43 13.54 -8.72
C LYS A 86 9.01 12.77 -9.96
N LEU A 87 8.67 13.48 -11.05
CA LEU A 87 8.28 12.84 -12.30
C LEU A 87 9.40 11.97 -12.86
N LEU A 88 10.62 12.51 -12.95
CA LEU A 88 11.80 11.77 -13.42
C LEU A 88 12.07 10.54 -12.53
N GLY A 89 12.02 10.70 -11.21
CA GLY A 89 12.24 9.60 -10.27
C GLY A 89 11.20 8.50 -10.38
N ILE A 90 9.93 8.85 -10.59
CA ILE A 90 8.85 7.87 -10.81
C ILE A 90 9.07 7.12 -12.14
N ILE A 91 9.43 7.82 -13.21
CA ILE A 91 9.73 7.18 -14.52
C ILE A 91 10.91 6.22 -14.38
N LEU A 92 12.04 6.67 -13.78
CA LEU A 92 13.21 5.81 -13.58
C LEU A 92 12.87 4.58 -12.73
N GLY A 93 12.15 4.78 -11.62
CA GLY A 93 11.73 3.69 -10.75
C GLY A 93 10.81 2.69 -11.46
N SER A 94 9.85 3.18 -12.27
CA SER A 94 8.96 2.33 -13.08
C SER A 94 9.73 1.51 -14.09
N VAL A 95 10.64 2.14 -14.83
CA VAL A 95 11.46 1.44 -15.85
C VAL A 95 12.35 0.39 -15.19
N GLY A 96 13.05 0.75 -14.12
CA GLY A 96 13.91 -0.19 -13.40
C GLY A 96 13.14 -1.36 -12.79
N ALA A 97 11.98 -1.09 -12.13
CA ALA A 97 11.17 -2.13 -11.53
C ALA A 97 10.57 -3.08 -12.58
N THR A 98 10.05 -2.54 -13.69
CA THR A 98 9.53 -3.35 -14.79
C THR A 98 10.65 -4.20 -15.41
N PHE A 99 11.83 -3.62 -15.67
CA PHE A 99 12.96 -4.35 -16.22
C PHE A 99 13.40 -5.48 -15.27
N LEU A 100 13.50 -5.21 -13.95
CA LEU A 100 13.84 -6.22 -12.95
C LEU A 100 12.82 -7.37 -12.93
N ILE A 101 11.52 -7.07 -12.92
CA ILE A 101 10.46 -8.10 -12.95
C ILE A 101 10.56 -8.95 -14.23
N LEU A 102 10.87 -8.33 -15.37
CA LEU A 102 10.98 -9.03 -16.63
C LEU A 102 12.26 -9.87 -16.78
N THR A 103 13.31 -9.56 -16.03
CA THR A 103 14.60 -10.30 -16.08
C THR A 103 14.72 -11.35 -14.98
N SER A 104 13.99 -11.22 -13.87
CA SER A 104 13.99 -12.19 -12.77
C SER A 104 13.03 -13.33 -13.08
N GLY A 105 13.55 -14.41 -13.66
CA GLY A 105 12.83 -15.67 -13.85
C GLY A 105 12.37 -15.98 -15.28
N THR A 106 11.85 -17.18 -15.48
CA THR A 106 11.27 -17.64 -16.75
C THR A 106 9.96 -16.91 -17.01
N ILE A 107 10.01 -15.94 -17.91
CA ILE A 107 8.83 -15.19 -18.33
C ILE A 107 7.97 -16.10 -19.20
N SER A 108 6.89 -16.63 -18.67
CA SER A 108 5.75 -17.00 -19.48
C SER A 108 4.87 -15.75 -19.64
N LEU A 109 5.10 -14.98 -20.71
CA LEU A 109 4.15 -13.96 -21.16
C LEU A 109 2.92 -14.68 -21.76
N GLU A 110 2.29 -15.53 -20.96
CA GLU A 110 0.97 -15.99 -21.35
C GLU A 110 0.04 -14.78 -21.38
N PRO A 111 -0.79 -14.64 -22.42
CA PRO A 111 -1.78 -13.58 -22.45
C PRO A 111 -2.68 -13.79 -21.23
N GLY A 112 -2.37 -13.07 -20.15
CA GLY A 112 -3.18 -13.06 -18.95
C GLY A 112 -4.59 -12.66 -19.33
N ASN A 113 -5.58 -13.25 -18.67
CA ASN A 113 -6.97 -12.89 -18.90
C ASN A 113 -7.11 -11.36 -18.77
N PHE A 114 -7.59 -10.71 -19.83
CA PHE A 114 -7.79 -9.26 -19.88
C PHE A 114 -8.56 -8.75 -18.66
N LEU A 115 -9.58 -9.50 -18.22
CA LEU A 115 -10.37 -9.18 -17.04
C LEU A 115 -9.50 -9.18 -15.76
N GLY A 116 -8.63 -10.18 -15.57
CA GLY A 116 -7.71 -10.24 -14.44
C GLY A 116 -6.78 -9.03 -14.39
N ASN A 117 -6.21 -8.65 -15.52
CA ASN A 117 -5.36 -7.46 -15.64
C ASN A 117 -6.13 -6.17 -15.33
N LEU A 118 -7.38 -6.06 -15.80
CA LEU A 118 -8.27 -4.92 -15.50
C LEU A 118 -8.60 -4.83 -14.01
N LEU A 119 -8.87 -5.94 -13.35
CA LEU A 119 -9.12 -5.99 -11.90
C LEU A 119 -7.88 -5.57 -11.10
N VAL A 120 -6.69 -6.05 -11.47
CA VAL A 120 -5.43 -5.61 -10.82
C VAL A 120 -5.17 -4.12 -11.08
N MET A 121 -5.47 -3.60 -12.26
CA MET A 121 -5.34 -2.17 -12.54
C MET A 121 -6.33 -1.34 -11.70
N ALA A 122 -7.57 -1.80 -11.57
CA ALA A 122 -8.55 -1.19 -10.68
C ALA A 122 -8.12 -1.25 -9.21
N ASN A 123 -7.49 -2.36 -8.77
CA ASN A 123 -6.86 -2.47 -7.47
C ASN A 123 -5.75 -1.43 -7.26
N ALA A 124 -4.82 -1.30 -8.21
CA ALA A 124 -3.73 -0.32 -8.15
C ALA A 124 -4.26 1.11 -8.03
N THR A 125 -5.30 1.43 -8.81
CA THR A 125 -6.01 2.71 -8.76
C THR A 125 -6.70 2.92 -7.40
N SER A 126 -7.37 1.90 -6.88
CA SER A 126 -8.02 1.90 -5.58
C SER A 126 -7.03 2.17 -4.45
N TYR A 127 -5.89 1.50 -4.45
CA TYR A 127 -4.83 1.74 -3.48
C TYR A 127 -4.25 3.15 -3.56
N ALA A 128 -4.05 3.67 -4.77
CA ALA A 128 -3.59 5.04 -4.98
C ALA A 128 -4.58 6.07 -4.42
N LEU A 129 -5.89 5.88 -4.67
CA LEU A 129 -6.95 6.71 -4.07
C LEU A 129 -6.94 6.65 -2.55
N PHE A 130 -6.79 5.47 -1.96
CA PHE A 130 -6.68 5.31 -0.50
C PHE A 130 -5.57 6.17 0.08
N LEU A 131 -4.34 6.07 -0.45
CA LEU A 131 -3.18 6.82 0.05
C LEU A 131 -3.41 8.32 0.02
N VAL A 132 -4.06 8.82 -1.04
CA VAL A 132 -4.33 10.25 -1.20
C VAL A 132 -5.49 10.72 -0.32
N LEU A 133 -6.58 9.95 -0.24
CA LEU A 133 -7.75 10.29 0.58
C LEU A 133 -7.45 10.28 2.08
N ILE A 134 -6.60 9.35 2.53
CA ILE A 134 -6.29 9.23 3.95
C ILE A 134 -5.24 10.26 4.42
N LYS A 135 -4.40 10.78 3.52
CA LYS A 135 -3.31 11.72 3.85
C LYS A 135 -3.75 12.93 4.67
N PRO A 136 -4.84 13.67 4.35
CA PRO A 136 -5.27 14.81 5.16
C PRO A 136 -5.68 14.41 6.58
N VAL A 137 -6.21 13.20 6.77
CA VAL A 137 -6.60 12.69 8.11
C VAL A 137 -5.38 12.39 8.95
N MET A 138 -4.31 11.85 8.33
CA MET A 138 -3.04 11.56 8.99
C MET A 138 -2.34 12.79 9.59
N ARG A 139 -2.71 14.00 9.16
CA ARG A 139 -2.19 15.25 9.75
C ARG A 139 -2.75 15.53 11.14
N TYR A 140 -3.95 15.02 11.45
CA TYR A 140 -4.67 15.31 12.70
C TYR A 140 -4.57 14.19 13.73
N TYR A 141 -4.43 12.94 13.28
CA TYR A 141 -4.51 11.77 14.14
C TYR A 141 -3.31 10.85 13.97
N GLN A 142 -3.05 10.03 14.98
CA GLN A 142 -2.03 9.00 14.91
C GLN A 142 -2.45 7.90 13.93
N ALA A 143 -1.46 7.31 13.25
CA ALA A 143 -1.70 6.24 12.27
C ALA A 143 -2.51 5.08 12.89
N PHE A 144 -2.19 4.70 14.13
CA PHE A 144 -2.90 3.65 14.84
C PHE A 144 -4.39 3.95 15.00
N THR A 145 -4.74 5.18 15.43
CA THR A 145 -6.12 5.62 15.59
C THR A 145 -6.89 5.58 14.27
N VAL A 146 -6.25 6.04 13.19
CA VAL A 146 -6.88 6.05 11.85
C VAL A 146 -7.04 4.63 11.32
N MET A 147 -6.00 3.79 11.41
CA MET A 147 -6.05 2.41 10.91
C MET A 147 -7.10 1.56 11.64
N ARG A 148 -7.30 1.77 12.93
CA ARG A 148 -8.37 1.13 13.70
C ARG A 148 -9.74 1.33 13.03
N TRP A 149 -10.05 2.56 12.62
CA TRP A 149 -11.31 2.86 11.94
C TRP A 149 -11.33 2.42 10.48
N VAL A 150 -10.19 2.50 9.79
CA VAL A 150 -10.05 1.99 8.41
C VAL A 150 -10.37 0.49 8.36
N PHE A 151 -9.80 -0.30 9.27
CA PHE A 151 -10.07 -1.74 9.31
C PHE A 151 -11.47 -2.08 9.82
N LEU A 152 -12.06 -1.27 10.72
CA LEU A 152 -13.45 -1.46 11.14
C LEU A 152 -14.40 -1.25 9.96
N PHE A 153 -14.31 -0.11 9.25
CA PHE A 153 -15.14 0.13 8.06
C PHE A 153 -14.82 -0.86 6.95
N GLY A 154 -13.54 -1.18 6.76
CA GLY A 154 -13.11 -2.22 5.81
C GLY A 154 -13.77 -3.57 6.07
N ALA A 155 -13.83 -4.00 7.34
CA ALA A 155 -14.52 -5.23 7.73
C ALA A 155 -16.01 -5.16 7.42
N LEU A 156 -16.68 -4.04 7.72
CA LEU A 156 -18.11 -3.86 7.39
C LEU A 156 -18.39 -3.95 5.89
N TYR A 157 -17.48 -3.49 5.04
CA TYR A 157 -17.65 -3.60 3.58
C TYR A 157 -17.31 -5.00 3.05
N VAL A 158 -16.31 -5.67 3.63
CA VAL A 158 -15.82 -6.97 3.17
C VAL A 158 -16.71 -8.11 3.62
N ILE A 159 -17.27 -8.07 4.84
CA ILE A 159 -18.08 -9.14 5.43
C ILE A 159 -19.25 -9.55 4.50
N PRO A 160 -20.10 -8.65 3.97
CA PRO A 160 -21.23 -9.06 3.15
C PRO A 160 -20.85 -9.86 1.90
N VAL A 161 -19.67 -9.57 1.33
CA VAL A 161 -19.19 -10.21 0.09
C VAL A 161 -18.46 -11.52 0.38
N THR A 162 -17.66 -11.56 1.45
CA THR A 162 -16.75 -12.68 1.71
C THR A 162 -17.24 -13.67 2.75
N LEU A 163 -18.27 -13.33 3.53
CA LEU A 163 -18.85 -14.24 4.53
C LEU A 163 -19.55 -15.45 3.92
N PRO A 164 -20.39 -15.32 2.86
CA PRO A 164 -21.07 -16.48 2.28
C PRO A 164 -20.10 -17.57 1.79
N PRO A 165 -19.07 -17.29 0.98
CA PRO A 165 -18.10 -18.31 0.58
C PRO A 165 -17.26 -18.81 1.77
N ALA A 166 -16.97 -17.98 2.77
CA ALA A 166 -16.24 -18.42 3.95
C ALA A 166 -17.02 -19.40 4.83
N LEU A 167 -18.36 -19.29 4.89
CA LEU A 167 -19.21 -20.22 5.63
C LEU A 167 -19.37 -21.57 4.89
N ALA A 168 -19.17 -21.59 3.58
CA ALA A 168 -19.21 -22.81 2.78
C ALA A 168 -17.90 -23.61 2.85
N GLU A 169 -16.81 -23.00 3.36
CA GLU A 169 -15.48 -23.60 3.43
C GLU A 169 -15.35 -24.56 4.61
N ASN A 170 -14.66 -25.67 4.39
CA ASN A 170 -14.39 -26.66 5.46
C ASN A 170 -13.07 -26.32 6.19
N TRP A 171 -13.16 -25.47 7.20
CA TRP A 171 -12.02 -24.98 7.98
C TRP A 171 -11.26 -26.06 8.74
N ASN A 172 -11.88 -27.21 9.03
CA ASN A 172 -11.25 -28.31 9.79
C ASN A 172 -10.19 -29.08 8.99
N VAL A 173 -10.20 -28.96 7.66
CA VAL A 173 -9.25 -29.63 6.77
C VAL A 173 -7.95 -28.85 6.61
N ILE A 174 -7.91 -27.59 7.08
CA ILE A 174 -6.76 -26.69 6.89
C ILE A 174 -5.63 -27.11 7.85
N PRO A 175 -4.46 -27.52 7.33
CA PRO A 175 -3.35 -27.94 8.16
C PRO A 175 -2.71 -26.78 8.93
N VAL A 176 -2.07 -27.09 10.06
CA VAL A 176 -1.50 -26.09 10.98
C VAL A 176 -0.46 -25.18 10.32
N ASN A 177 0.34 -25.68 9.39
CA ASN A 177 1.31 -24.89 8.64
C ASN A 177 0.64 -23.78 7.80
N ILE A 178 -0.56 -24.03 7.27
CA ILE A 178 -1.34 -23.01 6.56
C ILE A 178 -1.85 -21.94 7.55
N TRP A 179 -2.30 -22.34 8.75
CA TRP A 179 -2.69 -21.38 9.79
C TRP A 179 -1.52 -20.49 10.23
N LEU A 180 -0.31 -21.04 10.34
CA LEU A 180 0.90 -20.27 10.61
C LEU A 180 1.17 -19.25 9.50
N SER A 181 1.03 -19.67 8.23
CA SER A 181 1.19 -18.79 7.08
C SER A 181 0.13 -17.67 7.06
N ILE A 182 -1.14 -18.00 7.36
CA ILE A 182 -2.22 -17.00 7.48
C ILE A 182 -1.89 -16.02 8.60
N SER A 183 -1.43 -16.50 9.76
CA SER A 183 -1.07 -15.65 10.89
C SER A 183 0.08 -14.70 10.54
N TYR A 184 1.11 -15.20 9.86
CA TYR A 184 2.20 -14.36 9.33
C TYR A 184 1.67 -13.25 8.40
N VAL A 185 0.82 -13.60 7.44
CA VAL A 185 0.23 -12.65 6.50
C VAL A 185 -0.61 -11.61 7.22
N VAL A 186 -1.41 -12.02 8.22
CA VAL A 186 -2.25 -11.07 8.97
C VAL A 186 -1.41 -10.11 9.80
N VAL A 187 -0.44 -10.60 10.54
CA VAL A 187 0.35 -9.77 11.47
C VAL A 187 1.33 -8.88 10.69
N PHE A 188 2.13 -9.45 9.81
CA PHE A 188 3.22 -8.72 9.15
C PHE A 188 2.76 -7.97 7.89
N THR A 189 2.05 -8.64 6.98
CA THR A 189 1.72 -8.03 5.69
C THR A 189 0.41 -7.24 5.71
N THR A 190 -0.40 -7.38 6.78
CA THR A 190 -1.63 -6.61 6.92
C THR A 190 -1.53 -5.62 8.08
N PHE A 191 -1.52 -6.09 9.32
CA PHE A 191 -1.53 -5.19 10.47
C PHE A 191 -0.32 -4.26 10.50
N LEU A 192 0.90 -4.83 10.53
CA LEU A 192 2.14 -4.06 10.66
C LEU A 192 2.44 -3.25 9.40
N ALA A 193 2.29 -3.83 8.22
CA ALA A 193 2.55 -3.13 6.96
C ALA A 193 1.63 -1.92 6.77
N TYR A 194 0.31 -2.06 7.01
CA TYR A 194 -0.61 -0.93 6.95
C TYR A 194 -0.31 0.12 8.00
N LEU A 195 0.03 -0.30 9.23
CA LEU A 195 0.38 0.63 10.30
C LEU A 195 1.63 1.45 9.94
N LEU A 196 2.71 0.80 9.52
CA LEU A 196 3.98 1.46 9.18
C LEU A 196 3.86 2.33 7.94
N ASN A 197 3.18 1.84 6.90
CA ASN A 197 2.94 2.61 5.68
C ASN A 197 2.15 3.90 5.97
N ASN A 198 1.10 3.79 6.77
CA ASN A 198 0.30 4.95 7.14
C ASN A 198 0.97 5.84 8.19
N TYR A 199 1.83 5.28 9.05
CA TYR A 199 2.71 6.08 9.89
C TYR A 199 3.67 6.94 9.05
N SER A 200 4.25 6.36 8.01
CA SER A 200 5.07 7.09 7.03
C SER A 200 4.29 8.22 6.35
N LEU A 201 3.05 7.99 5.93
CA LEU A 201 2.18 9.01 5.34
C LEU A 201 1.92 10.21 6.26
N ARG A 202 2.12 10.10 7.56
CA ARG A 202 2.05 11.25 8.46
C ARG A 202 3.17 12.25 8.19
N HIS A 203 4.34 11.76 7.81
CA HIS A 203 5.57 12.55 7.69
C HIS A 203 5.93 12.91 6.25
N ILE A 204 5.59 12.03 5.29
CA ILE A 204 5.90 12.23 3.87
C ILE A 204 4.64 12.29 3.01
N ASN A 205 4.79 12.78 1.78
CA ASN A 205 3.67 12.88 0.84
C ASN A 205 3.33 11.51 0.22
N PRO A 206 2.07 11.32 -0.23
CA PRO A 206 1.63 10.06 -0.86
C PRO A 206 2.50 9.64 -2.05
N ALA A 207 2.87 10.57 -2.93
CA ALA A 207 3.75 10.27 -4.07
C ALA A 207 5.13 9.78 -3.63
N THR A 208 5.70 10.36 -2.57
CA THR A 208 6.99 9.88 -2.01
C THR A 208 6.83 8.53 -1.32
N ASN A 209 5.72 8.30 -0.63
CA ASN A 209 5.46 7.03 0.05
C ASN A 209 5.26 5.89 -0.95
N SER A 210 4.53 6.11 -2.03
CA SER A 210 4.21 5.08 -3.01
C SER A 210 5.43 4.60 -3.81
N VAL A 211 6.45 5.44 -4.01
CA VAL A 211 7.68 5.07 -4.74
C VAL A 211 8.45 3.94 -4.03
N MET A 212 8.25 3.74 -2.72
CA MET A 212 8.83 2.61 -1.99
C MET A 212 8.37 1.25 -2.52
N ILE A 213 7.26 1.19 -3.26
CA ILE A 213 6.78 -0.03 -3.94
C ILE A 213 7.83 -0.55 -4.93
N TYR A 214 8.61 0.32 -5.55
CA TYR A 214 9.66 -0.09 -6.50
C TYR A 214 10.80 -0.88 -5.84
N LEU A 215 10.96 -0.79 -4.52
CA LEU A 215 11.93 -1.59 -3.79
C LEU A 215 11.48 -3.04 -3.58
N GLN A 216 10.18 -3.34 -3.71
CA GLN A 216 9.64 -4.68 -3.49
C GLN A 216 10.31 -5.74 -4.39
N PRO A 217 10.42 -5.57 -5.73
CA PRO A 217 11.09 -6.55 -6.57
C PRO A 217 12.57 -6.71 -6.23
N VAL A 218 13.26 -5.63 -5.80
CA VAL A 218 14.66 -5.72 -5.36
C VAL A 218 14.79 -6.62 -4.14
N PHE A 219 13.96 -6.42 -3.12
CA PHE A 219 13.96 -7.29 -1.94
C PHE A 219 13.52 -8.72 -2.26
N ALA A 220 12.58 -8.89 -3.20
CA ALA A 220 12.15 -10.21 -3.63
C ALA A 220 13.30 -10.99 -4.30
N SER A 221 14.06 -10.36 -5.21
CA SER A 221 15.25 -10.95 -5.82
C SER A 221 16.32 -11.28 -4.78
N MET A 222 16.61 -10.38 -3.83
CA MET A 222 17.57 -10.64 -2.76
C MET A 222 17.18 -11.88 -1.92
N ILE A 223 15.91 -12.03 -1.61
CA ILE A 223 15.38 -13.19 -0.87
C ILE A 223 15.51 -14.46 -1.72
N ALA A 224 15.16 -14.40 -3.02
CA ALA A 224 15.26 -15.54 -3.92
C ALA A 224 16.71 -16.04 -4.05
N ILE A 225 17.67 -15.13 -4.15
CA ILE A 225 19.11 -15.43 -4.19
C ILE A 225 19.55 -16.07 -2.85
N TYR A 226 19.14 -15.51 -1.71
CA TYR A 226 19.49 -16.08 -0.41
C TYR A 226 19.00 -17.52 -0.23
N TYR A 227 17.82 -17.86 -0.74
CA TYR A 227 17.29 -19.23 -0.74
C TYR A 227 17.78 -20.08 -1.93
N GLN A 228 18.78 -19.61 -2.67
CA GLN A 228 19.37 -20.31 -3.84
C GLN A 228 18.34 -20.68 -4.93
N LYS A 229 17.26 -19.91 -5.01
CA LYS A 229 16.21 -20.08 -6.05
C LYS A 229 16.48 -19.21 -7.29
N ASP A 230 17.45 -18.31 -7.19
CA ASP A 230 17.84 -17.39 -8.26
C ASP A 230 19.33 -17.07 -8.16
N GLN A 231 19.91 -16.52 -9.24
CA GLN A 231 21.31 -16.12 -9.30
C GLN A 231 21.40 -14.64 -9.64
N LEU A 232 22.28 -13.92 -8.93
CA LEU A 232 22.49 -12.50 -9.16
C LEU A 232 23.08 -12.28 -10.58
N THR A 233 22.30 -11.68 -11.45
CA THR A 233 22.72 -11.32 -12.79
C THR A 233 23.17 -9.86 -12.85
N PHE A 234 24.05 -9.53 -13.81
CA PHE A 234 24.46 -8.13 -14.05
C PHE A 234 23.25 -7.23 -14.37
N GLN A 235 22.26 -7.76 -15.07
CA GLN A 235 21.03 -7.07 -15.43
C GLN A 235 20.21 -6.68 -14.20
N GLU A 236 20.10 -7.56 -13.21
CA GLU A 236 19.40 -7.27 -11.93
C GLU A 236 20.11 -6.20 -11.11
N VAL A 237 21.43 -6.21 -11.08
CA VAL A 237 22.23 -5.16 -10.40
C VAL A 237 21.98 -3.81 -11.09
N LEU A 238 21.99 -3.75 -12.40
CA LEU A 238 21.72 -2.52 -13.16
C LEU A 238 20.29 -2.02 -12.91
N ALA A 239 19.30 -2.91 -12.93
CA ALA A 239 17.92 -2.58 -12.63
C ALA A 239 17.77 -2.02 -11.20
N ALA A 240 18.39 -2.65 -10.21
CA ALA A 240 18.38 -2.18 -8.83
C ALA A 240 19.01 -0.78 -8.70
N MET A 241 20.11 -0.51 -9.38
CA MET A 241 20.72 0.82 -9.39
C MET A 241 19.78 1.89 -9.97
N VAL A 242 19.07 1.58 -11.06
CA VAL A 242 18.09 2.49 -11.67
C VAL A 242 16.91 2.74 -10.71
N ILE A 243 16.42 1.69 -10.02
CA ILE A 243 15.38 1.83 -9.00
C ILE A 243 15.83 2.73 -7.86
N PHE A 244 17.01 2.49 -7.29
CA PHE A 244 17.55 3.32 -6.20
C PHE A 244 17.76 4.77 -6.63
N ALA A 245 18.24 5.02 -7.85
CA ALA A 245 18.33 6.36 -8.41
C ALA A 245 16.94 7.02 -8.50
N GLY A 246 15.94 6.32 -9.02
CA GLY A 246 14.56 6.80 -9.10
C GLY A 246 13.99 7.18 -7.73
N VAL A 247 14.13 6.30 -6.73
CA VAL A 247 13.72 6.53 -5.35
C VAL A 247 14.45 7.75 -4.75
N TYR A 248 15.75 7.84 -4.96
CA TYR A 248 16.55 8.98 -4.50
C TYR A 248 16.08 10.33 -5.07
N PHE A 249 15.78 10.39 -6.39
CA PHE A 249 15.26 11.62 -7.01
C PHE A 249 13.92 12.06 -6.41
N VAL A 250 13.05 11.14 -6.01
CA VAL A 250 11.77 11.49 -5.37
C VAL A 250 11.97 12.00 -3.94
N ILE A 251 12.87 11.37 -3.17
CA ILE A 251 13.05 11.67 -1.75
C ILE A 251 13.89 12.95 -1.52
N SER A 252 14.93 13.17 -2.32
CA SER A 252 16.02 14.12 -2.05
C SER A 252 15.60 15.61 -1.86
N LYS A 253 14.35 15.99 -2.15
CA LYS A 253 13.79 17.34 -1.87
C LYS A 253 12.46 17.35 -1.12
N SER A 254 11.98 16.21 -0.64
CA SER A 254 10.70 16.14 0.08
C SER A 254 10.76 16.80 1.48
N GLY A 255 11.97 16.95 2.05
CA GLY A 255 12.16 17.49 3.41
C GLY A 255 11.83 18.98 3.57
N LYS A 256 11.92 19.80 2.52
CA LYS A 256 11.72 21.26 2.65
C LYS A 256 10.26 21.71 2.77
N THR A 257 9.29 20.86 2.46
CA THR A 257 7.85 21.23 2.52
C THR A 257 7.26 20.95 3.91
N VAL A 258 7.86 20.06 4.69
CA VAL A 258 7.37 19.68 6.03
C VAL A 258 7.66 20.79 7.05
N ASP A 259 8.80 21.45 6.95
CA ASP A 259 9.19 22.53 7.90
C ASP A 259 8.27 23.75 7.83
N LYS A 260 7.76 24.12 6.65
CA LYS A 260 6.85 25.25 6.52
C LYS A 260 5.47 25.02 7.18
N VAL A 261 5.00 23.78 7.24
CA VAL A 261 3.70 23.44 7.85
C VAL A 261 3.79 23.43 9.37
N HIS A 262 4.91 22.98 9.94
CA HIS A 262 5.12 22.99 11.39
C HIS A 262 5.28 24.41 11.97
N ILE A 263 5.94 25.30 11.22
CA ILE A 263 6.10 26.71 11.65
C ILE A 263 4.74 27.42 11.69
N THR A 264 3.87 27.17 10.71
CA THR A 264 2.53 27.78 10.64
C THR A 264 1.60 27.23 11.75
N GLN A 265 1.70 25.97 12.12
CA GLN A 265 0.90 25.38 13.21
C GLN A 265 1.30 25.90 14.59
N ASN A 266 2.60 26.09 14.85
CA ASN A 266 3.06 26.71 16.09
C ASN A 266 2.60 28.15 16.24
N GLN A 267 2.53 28.92 15.16
CA GLN A 267 2.03 30.30 15.19
C GLN A 267 0.52 30.40 15.45
N TYR A 268 -0.28 29.36 15.10
CA TYR A 268 -1.71 29.32 15.40
C TYR A 268 -2.00 28.91 16.85
N HIS A 269 -1.14 28.11 17.48
CA HIS A 269 -1.29 27.73 18.88
C HIS A 269 -0.86 28.85 19.85
N THR A 270 0.15 29.63 19.51
CA THR A 270 0.62 30.79 20.31
C THR A 270 -0.30 32.00 20.23
N LYS A 271 -1.19 32.11 19.23
CA LYS A 271 -2.18 33.20 19.12
C LYS A 271 -3.52 32.90 19.82
N LYS A 272 -3.69 31.73 20.44
CA LYS A 272 -4.91 31.33 21.19
C LYS A 272 -4.68 31.13 22.69
N LEU A 273 -3.51 31.48 23.20
CA LEU A 273 -3.21 31.72 24.61
C LEU A 273 -3.12 33.23 24.86
#